data_418cfe3dc3ef29bacb65111f650394d6
#
_entry.id   418cfe3dc3ef29bacb65111f650394d6
#
_cell.length_a   1.000
_cell.length_b   1.000
_cell.length_c   1.000
_cell.angle_alpha   90.00
_cell.angle_beta   90.00
_cell.angle_gamma   90.00
#
_symmetry.space_group_name_H-M   'P 1'
#
loop_
_entity.id
_entity.type
_entity.pdbx_description
1 polymer ?
#
loop_
_entity_poly.entity_id
_entity_poly.type
_entity_poly.pdbx_seq_one_letter_code
_entity_poly.pdbx_strand_id
1 'polypeptide(L)'
;MAQSVDHALTIEEIQNFDGKYPKQLWYLFTVEMWERFCFYGMRGVLTFFMVDQLLLKDDMANLQYGAIQAFVYAFTFIGGIFADKILGFKKSLLFGGIVMVLGNLLIAISPNELFYFGITLSIIGTGFFKPNVSSMVGELYKEDDPRRDAGYGLFYAGINVGGLLGGALCIYLGKYYSWSLCFLAAGIVMIIGVVTFQLTKKHLGPIGNSPLADIEPRKRTIKEIMVYVGSI
;
A
#
# COMPACT_ATOMS: atom_id res chain seq x y z
N MET A 1 -33.45 2.47 -26.09
CA MET A 1 -32.11 2.53 -25.48
C MET A 1 -32.32 2.49 -23.97
N ALA A 2 -32.13 1.32 -23.36
CA ALA A 2 -32.23 1.18 -21.91
C ALA A 2 -30.96 1.82 -21.28
N GLN A 3 -31.16 2.86 -20.47
CA GLN A 3 -30.13 3.37 -19.59
C GLN A 3 -29.76 2.22 -18.64
N SER A 4 -28.53 1.71 -18.76
CA SER A 4 -27.92 0.86 -17.73
C SER A 4 -27.78 1.75 -16.50
N VAL A 5 -28.70 1.61 -15.55
CA VAL A 5 -28.52 2.11 -14.19
C VAL A 5 -27.27 1.38 -13.69
N ASP A 6 -26.21 2.12 -13.44
CA ASP A 6 -24.95 1.61 -12.89
C ASP A 6 -25.28 1.15 -11.46
N HIS A 7 -25.71 -0.12 -11.32
CA HIS A 7 -26.13 -0.68 -10.03
C HIS A 7 -24.88 -0.83 -9.18
N ALA A 8 -24.75 -0.02 -8.14
CA ALA A 8 -23.64 -0.12 -7.21
C ALA A 8 -23.72 -1.49 -6.50
N LEU A 9 -22.67 -2.30 -6.62
CA LEU A 9 -22.58 -3.61 -5.99
C LEU A 9 -22.75 -3.50 -4.47
N THR A 10 -23.57 -4.37 -3.90
CA THR A 10 -23.72 -4.51 -2.44
C THR A 10 -22.66 -5.45 -1.87
N ILE A 11 -22.44 -5.43 -0.56
CA ILE A 11 -21.53 -6.38 0.13
C ILE A 11 -22.01 -7.81 -0.11
N GLU A 12 -23.32 -8.04 0.01
CA GLU A 12 -23.91 -9.36 -0.13
C GLU A 12 -23.71 -9.93 -1.54
N GLU A 13 -23.85 -9.11 -2.58
CA GLU A 13 -23.56 -9.52 -3.97
C GLU A 13 -22.08 -9.87 -4.18
N ILE A 14 -21.16 -9.14 -3.54
CA ILE A 14 -19.73 -9.42 -3.62
C ILE A 14 -19.39 -10.73 -2.90
N GLN A 15 -19.97 -10.97 -1.74
CA GLN A 15 -19.70 -12.14 -0.90
C GLN A 15 -20.41 -13.43 -1.39
N ASN A 16 -21.48 -13.31 -2.19
CA ASN A 16 -22.20 -14.44 -2.81
C ASN A 16 -21.64 -14.76 -4.21
N PHE A 17 -20.31 -14.88 -4.33
CA PHE A 17 -19.65 -15.24 -5.58
C PHE A 17 -19.61 -16.74 -5.82
N ASP A 18 -19.65 -17.13 -7.11
CA ASP A 18 -19.45 -18.50 -7.56
C ASP A 18 -17.96 -18.82 -7.72
N GLY A 19 -17.58 -20.08 -7.44
CA GLY A 19 -16.22 -20.56 -7.58
C GLY A 19 -15.35 -20.35 -6.34
N LYS A 20 -14.03 -20.45 -6.54
CA LYS A 20 -13.05 -20.46 -5.44
C LYS A 20 -12.65 -19.05 -4.96
N TYR A 21 -12.63 -18.09 -5.88
CA TYR A 21 -12.14 -16.74 -5.62
C TYR A 21 -13.09 -15.69 -6.20
N PRO A 22 -13.43 -14.62 -5.46
CA PRO A 22 -14.17 -13.49 -6.00
C PRO A 22 -13.31 -12.70 -6.99
N LYS A 23 -13.92 -12.11 -8.00
CA LYS A 23 -13.20 -11.31 -9.02
C LYS A 23 -12.42 -10.14 -8.41
N GLN A 24 -12.94 -9.56 -7.35
CA GLN A 24 -12.35 -8.45 -6.61
C GLN A 24 -11.00 -8.81 -5.97
N LEU A 25 -10.80 -10.08 -5.62
CA LEU A 25 -9.53 -10.55 -5.07
C LEU A 25 -8.37 -10.37 -6.07
N TRP A 26 -8.61 -10.59 -7.37
CA TRP A 26 -7.58 -10.39 -8.39
C TRP A 26 -7.16 -8.94 -8.55
N TYR A 27 -8.10 -7.99 -8.34
CA TYR A 27 -7.75 -6.56 -8.31
C TYR A 27 -6.86 -6.23 -7.12
N LEU A 28 -7.22 -6.70 -5.92
CA LEU A 28 -6.41 -6.48 -4.72
C LEU A 28 -5.07 -7.21 -4.79
N PHE A 29 -5.04 -8.44 -5.32
CA PHE A 29 -3.81 -9.19 -5.61
C PHE A 29 -2.84 -8.37 -6.48
N THR A 30 -3.33 -7.83 -7.59
CA THR A 30 -2.48 -7.07 -8.53
C THR A 30 -1.99 -5.78 -7.90
N VAL A 31 -2.84 -5.07 -7.17
CA VAL A 31 -2.50 -3.83 -6.46
C VAL A 31 -1.44 -4.08 -5.38
N GLU A 32 -1.61 -5.13 -4.57
CA GLU A 32 -0.63 -5.55 -3.58
C GLU A 32 0.69 -5.99 -4.22
N MET A 33 0.63 -6.77 -5.28
CA MET A 33 1.84 -7.24 -6.00
C MET A 33 2.71 -6.05 -6.44
N TRP A 34 2.12 -4.99 -7.00
CA TRP A 34 2.85 -3.80 -7.42
C TRP A 34 3.42 -3.00 -6.24
N GLU A 35 2.66 -2.89 -5.16
CA GLU A 35 3.17 -2.25 -3.95
C GLU A 35 4.31 -3.06 -3.33
N ARG A 36 4.19 -4.39 -3.26
CA ARG A 36 5.26 -5.25 -2.77
C ARG A 36 6.52 -5.18 -3.65
N PHE A 37 6.34 -5.07 -4.96
CA PHE A 37 7.47 -4.79 -5.86
C PHE A 37 8.20 -3.51 -5.44
N CYS A 38 7.46 -2.42 -5.28
CA CYS A 38 8.01 -1.14 -4.86
C CYS A 38 8.70 -1.23 -3.49
N PHE A 39 8.01 -1.76 -2.48
CA PHE A 39 8.50 -1.85 -1.10
C PHE A 39 9.73 -2.74 -0.98
N TYR A 40 9.68 -3.97 -1.48
CA TYR A 40 10.81 -4.90 -1.39
C TYR A 40 11.94 -4.53 -2.34
N GLY A 41 11.65 -3.93 -3.48
CA GLY A 41 12.65 -3.36 -4.37
C GLY A 41 13.48 -2.29 -3.67
N MET A 42 12.82 -1.30 -3.08
CA MET A 42 13.47 -0.27 -2.27
C MET A 42 14.21 -0.88 -1.06
N ARG A 43 13.51 -1.70 -0.26
CA ARG A 43 14.05 -2.30 0.96
C ARG A 43 15.29 -3.13 0.71
N GLY A 44 15.32 -3.90 -0.38
CA GLY A 44 16.44 -4.79 -0.72
C GLY A 44 17.72 -4.07 -1.08
N VAL A 45 17.63 -2.80 -1.46
CA VAL A 45 18.81 -2.00 -1.84
C VAL A 45 19.24 -0.98 -0.78
N LEU A 46 18.45 -0.74 0.26
CA LEU A 46 18.68 0.37 1.20
C LEU A 46 20.08 0.35 1.82
N THR A 47 20.53 -0.77 2.35
CA THR A 47 21.85 -0.85 2.99
C THR A 47 22.97 -0.65 1.97
N PHE A 48 22.86 -1.27 0.80
CA PHE A 48 23.84 -1.08 -0.28
C PHE A 48 23.89 0.39 -0.73
N PHE A 49 22.72 1.01 -0.93
CA PHE A 49 22.64 2.41 -1.30
C PHE A 49 23.29 3.33 -0.24
N MET A 50 23.01 3.09 1.04
CA MET A 50 23.57 3.89 2.11
C MET A 50 25.10 3.77 2.21
N VAL A 51 25.64 2.59 1.96
CA VAL A 51 27.10 2.37 1.97
C VAL A 51 27.75 2.91 0.69
N ASP A 52 27.22 2.55 -0.48
CA ASP A 52 27.86 2.86 -1.77
C ASP A 52 27.66 4.32 -2.21
N GLN A 53 26.47 4.88 -1.97
CA GLN A 53 26.09 6.20 -2.46
C GLN A 53 26.21 7.29 -1.39
N LEU A 54 25.74 7.00 -0.15
CA LEU A 54 25.83 7.96 0.96
C LEU A 54 27.14 7.84 1.74
N LEU A 55 27.99 6.87 1.41
CA LEU A 55 29.31 6.62 2.01
C LEU A 55 29.25 6.40 3.53
N LEU A 56 28.15 5.82 4.02
CA LEU A 56 28.02 5.47 5.42
C LEU A 56 28.84 4.22 5.74
N LYS A 57 29.33 4.13 6.97
CA LYS A 57 29.92 2.90 7.49
C LYS A 57 28.86 1.81 7.64
N ASP A 58 29.25 0.55 7.49
CA ASP A 58 28.33 -0.61 7.52
C ASP A 58 27.49 -0.66 8.80
N ASP A 59 28.08 -0.35 9.95
CA ASP A 59 27.39 -0.31 11.24
C ASP A 59 26.28 0.75 11.27
N MET A 60 26.59 1.95 10.76
CA MET A 60 25.62 3.05 10.66
C MET A 60 24.51 2.77 9.65
N ALA A 61 24.86 2.19 8.48
CA ALA A 61 23.87 1.80 7.48
C ALA A 61 22.89 0.74 8.02
N ASN A 62 23.41 -0.25 8.73
CA ASN A 62 22.58 -1.28 9.37
C ASN A 62 21.70 -0.71 10.50
N LEU A 63 22.22 0.21 11.31
CA LEU A 63 21.44 0.89 12.35
C LEU A 63 20.30 1.70 11.75
N GLN A 64 20.57 2.50 10.71
CA GLN A 64 19.56 3.26 10.01
C GLN A 64 18.52 2.36 9.33
N TYR A 65 18.94 1.27 8.71
CA TYR A 65 18.04 0.28 8.15
C TYR A 65 17.09 -0.27 9.23
N GLY A 66 17.61 -0.63 10.40
CA GLY A 66 16.80 -1.08 11.53
C GLY A 66 15.79 -0.03 11.99
N ALA A 67 16.21 1.24 12.10
CA ALA A 67 15.32 2.34 12.43
C ALA A 67 14.21 2.55 11.39
N ILE A 68 14.55 2.53 10.09
CA ILE A 68 13.57 2.63 9.00
C ILE A 68 12.52 1.51 9.13
N GLN A 69 12.95 0.26 9.38
CA GLN A 69 12.01 -0.85 9.54
C GLN A 69 11.11 -0.66 10.77
N ALA A 70 11.64 -0.18 11.89
CA ALA A 70 10.86 0.10 13.09
C ALA A 70 9.78 1.17 12.82
N PHE A 71 10.13 2.24 12.11
CA PHE A 71 9.16 3.26 11.71
C PHE A 71 8.10 2.74 10.75
N VAL A 72 8.43 1.86 9.81
CA VAL A 72 7.44 1.20 8.94
C VAL A 72 6.36 0.49 9.78
N TYR A 73 6.77 -0.26 10.81
CA TYR A 73 5.80 -0.94 11.69
C TYR A 73 4.98 0.04 12.53
N ALA A 74 5.62 1.08 13.07
CA ALA A 74 4.92 2.11 13.84
C ALA A 74 3.86 2.83 12.97
N PHE A 75 4.21 3.24 11.76
CA PHE A 75 3.27 3.88 10.84
C PHE A 75 2.19 2.93 10.31
N THR A 76 2.46 1.62 10.25
CA THR A 76 1.43 0.61 9.93
C THR A 76 0.33 0.60 10.99
N PHE A 77 0.67 0.70 12.26
CA PHE A 77 -0.30 0.82 13.35
C PHE A 77 -1.10 2.11 13.25
N ILE A 78 -0.43 3.24 13.05
CA ILE A 78 -1.08 4.56 12.89
C ILE A 78 -2.02 4.55 11.68
N GLY A 79 -1.54 4.10 10.52
CA GLY A 79 -2.33 4.06 9.29
C GLY A 79 -3.57 3.17 9.40
N GLY A 80 -3.47 2.05 10.12
CA GLY A 80 -4.61 1.19 10.44
C GLY A 80 -5.67 1.93 11.25
N ILE A 81 -5.29 2.58 12.36
CA ILE A 81 -6.20 3.35 13.21
C ILE A 81 -6.94 4.44 12.42
N PHE A 82 -6.20 5.21 11.58
CA PHE A 82 -6.81 6.25 10.77
C PHE A 82 -7.78 5.70 9.72
N ALA A 83 -7.45 4.57 9.13
CA ALA A 83 -8.34 3.90 8.18
C ALA A 83 -9.61 3.40 8.85
N ASP A 84 -9.49 2.69 9.97
CA ASP A 84 -10.62 2.10 10.69
C ASP A 84 -11.59 3.15 11.23
N LYS A 85 -11.08 4.31 11.67
CA LYS A 85 -11.90 5.29 12.37
C LYS A 85 -12.39 6.45 11.52
N ILE A 86 -11.65 6.81 10.45
CA ILE A 86 -11.90 8.06 9.72
C ILE A 86 -11.96 7.86 8.20
N LEU A 87 -10.83 7.43 7.62
CA LEU A 87 -10.63 7.50 6.17
C LEU A 87 -11.37 6.39 5.41
N GLY A 88 -11.47 5.21 6.01
CA GLY A 88 -11.78 3.96 5.33
C GLY A 88 -10.57 3.42 4.56
N PHE A 89 -10.60 2.13 4.25
CA PHE A 89 -9.45 1.43 3.66
C PHE A 89 -9.12 1.93 2.26
N LYS A 90 -10.14 2.24 1.42
CA LYS A 90 -9.91 2.74 0.06
C LYS A 90 -9.15 4.06 0.01
N LYS A 91 -9.52 5.02 0.85
CA LYS A 91 -8.86 6.34 0.87
C LYS A 91 -7.47 6.26 1.48
N SER A 92 -7.33 5.46 2.55
CA SER A 92 -6.04 5.19 3.18
C SER A 92 -5.06 4.55 2.22
N LEU A 93 -5.48 3.53 1.48
CA LEU A 93 -4.66 2.85 0.47
C LEU A 93 -4.24 3.83 -0.63
N LEU A 94 -5.17 4.61 -1.16
CA LEU A 94 -4.87 5.58 -2.21
C LEU A 94 -3.89 6.65 -1.74
N PHE A 95 -4.11 7.21 -0.54
CA PHE A 95 -3.19 8.15 0.08
C PHE A 95 -1.80 7.55 0.26
N GLY A 96 -1.72 6.35 0.86
CA GLY A 96 -0.46 5.64 1.07
C GLY A 96 0.30 5.40 -0.23
N GLY A 97 -0.41 4.93 -1.27
CA GLY A 97 0.16 4.71 -2.58
C GLY A 97 0.73 5.96 -3.24
N ILE A 98 0.00 7.08 -3.20
CA ILE A 98 0.47 8.37 -3.75
C ILE A 98 1.72 8.84 -2.99
N VAL A 99 1.72 8.76 -1.67
CA VAL A 99 2.84 9.18 -0.84
C VAL A 99 4.08 8.32 -1.11
N MET A 100 3.92 7.00 -1.32
CA MET A 100 5.02 6.11 -1.74
C MET A 100 5.57 6.49 -3.12
N VAL A 101 4.72 6.82 -4.09
CA VAL A 101 5.14 7.31 -5.41
C VAL A 101 6.03 8.55 -5.25
N LEU A 102 5.54 9.55 -4.51
CA LEU A 102 6.29 10.79 -4.28
C LEU A 102 7.64 10.51 -3.59
N GLY A 103 7.65 9.65 -2.57
CA GLY A 103 8.88 9.28 -1.87
C GLY A 103 9.94 8.68 -2.79
N ASN A 104 9.56 7.68 -3.60
CA ASN A 104 10.49 7.04 -4.53
C ASN A 104 10.95 7.96 -5.65
N LEU A 105 10.07 8.80 -6.22
CA LEU A 105 10.44 9.75 -7.27
C LEU A 105 11.39 10.83 -6.75
N LEU A 106 11.19 11.32 -5.53
CA LEU A 106 12.12 12.28 -4.93
C LEU A 106 13.52 11.70 -4.75
N ILE A 107 13.63 10.47 -4.26
CA ILE A 107 14.93 9.79 -4.16
C ILE A 107 15.53 9.59 -5.56
N ALA A 108 14.73 9.22 -6.55
CA ALA A 108 15.20 9.04 -7.92
C ALA A 108 15.78 10.32 -8.53
N ILE A 109 15.20 11.50 -8.24
CA ILE A 109 15.65 12.80 -8.74
C ILE A 109 16.99 13.21 -8.11
N SER A 110 17.11 13.12 -6.79
CA SER A 110 18.31 13.49 -6.05
C SER A 110 18.58 12.50 -4.91
N PRO A 111 19.25 11.36 -5.21
CA PRO A 111 19.46 10.30 -4.23
C PRO A 111 20.21 10.75 -2.97
N ASN A 112 21.15 11.67 -3.08
CA ASN A 112 21.94 12.12 -1.95
C ASN A 112 21.20 13.12 -1.06
N GLU A 113 20.51 14.07 -1.68
CA GLU A 113 19.91 15.19 -0.95
C GLU A 113 18.50 14.86 -0.44
N LEU A 114 17.71 14.13 -1.23
CA LEU A 114 16.30 13.87 -0.95
C LEU A 114 16.05 12.49 -0.34
N PHE A 115 17.09 11.71 -0.09
CA PHE A 115 16.95 10.35 0.43
C PHE A 115 16.12 10.28 1.71
N TYR A 116 16.51 11.01 2.74
CA TYR A 116 15.82 10.96 4.03
C TYR A 116 14.39 11.47 3.97
N PHE A 117 14.14 12.48 3.14
CA PHE A 117 12.79 12.97 2.93
C PHE A 117 11.94 11.96 2.15
N GLY A 118 12.48 11.41 1.08
CA GLY A 118 11.79 10.42 0.27
C GLY A 118 11.53 9.10 1.00
N ILE A 119 12.49 8.62 1.81
CA ILE A 119 12.30 7.41 2.61
C ILE A 119 11.24 7.63 3.72
N THR A 120 11.19 8.82 4.32
CA THR A 120 10.16 9.19 5.29
C THR A 120 8.77 9.13 4.66
N LEU A 121 8.60 9.69 3.47
CA LEU A 121 7.33 9.58 2.72
C LEU A 121 7.00 8.12 2.40
N SER A 122 7.97 7.33 1.98
CA SER A 122 7.76 5.90 1.70
C SER A 122 7.34 5.11 2.94
N ILE A 123 7.90 5.41 4.11
CA ILE A 123 7.52 4.83 5.40
C ILE A 123 6.06 5.16 5.73
N ILE A 124 5.70 6.45 5.66
CA ILE A 124 4.33 6.92 5.91
C ILE A 124 3.37 6.23 4.93
N GLY A 125 3.70 6.26 3.64
CA GLY A 125 2.88 5.68 2.59
C GLY A 125 2.63 4.18 2.80
N THR A 126 3.68 3.41 3.09
CA THR A 126 3.56 1.97 3.41
C THR A 126 2.67 1.73 4.62
N GLY A 127 2.78 2.57 5.65
CA GLY A 127 1.96 2.49 6.85
C GLY A 127 0.47 2.62 6.55
N PHE A 128 0.10 3.53 5.67
CA PHE A 128 -1.30 3.73 5.24
C PHE A 128 -1.78 2.74 4.17
N PHE A 129 -0.88 2.08 3.47
CA PHE A 129 -1.23 1.13 2.41
C PHE A 129 -1.42 -0.29 2.95
N LYS A 130 -0.38 -0.83 3.57
CA LYS A 130 -0.22 -2.25 3.91
C LYS A 130 -1.36 -2.85 4.75
N PRO A 131 -1.82 -2.28 5.88
CA PRO A 131 -2.86 -2.89 6.68
C PRO A 131 -4.20 -2.92 5.95
N ASN A 132 -4.46 -1.91 5.14
CA ASN A 132 -5.77 -1.64 4.58
C ASN A 132 -6.13 -2.55 3.41
N VAL A 133 -5.18 -2.94 2.58
CA VAL A 133 -5.45 -3.89 1.50
C VAL A 133 -5.78 -5.28 2.05
N SER A 134 -5.08 -5.73 3.10
CA SER A 134 -5.36 -7.01 3.76
C SER A 134 -6.75 -7.04 4.41
N SER A 135 -7.18 -5.92 5.03
CA SER A 135 -8.52 -5.78 5.59
C SER A 135 -9.60 -5.91 4.51
N MET A 136 -9.41 -5.24 3.37
CA MET A 136 -10.35 -5.35 2.24
C MET A 136 -10.43 -6.78 1.68
N VAL A 137 -9.34 -7.54 1.66
CA VAL A 137 -9.38 -8.97 1.28
C VAL A 137 -10.28 -9.76 2.22
N GLY A 138 -10.20 -9.49 3.53
CA GLY A 138 -11.06 -10.14 4.52
C GLY A 138 -12.55 -9.83 4.31
N GLU A 139 -12.88 -8.60 3.92
CA GLU A 139 -14.27 -8.17 3.67
C GLU A 139 -14.90 -8.76 2.40
N LEU A 140 -14.08 -9.34 1.49
CA LEU A 140 -14.59 -10.05 0.31
C LEU A 140 -15.32 -11.36 0.63
N TYR A 141 -15.14 -11.89 1.84
CA TYR A 141 -15.67 -13.15 2.30
C TYR A 141 -16.59 -12.96 3.51
N LYS A 142 -17.60 -13.82 3.65
CA LYS A 142 -18.35 -13.94 4.89
C LYS A 142 -17.41 -14.45 5.99
N GLU A 143 -17.73 -14.15 7.23
CA GLU A 143 -16.88 -14.47 8.38
C GLU A 143 -16.56 -15.96 8.49
N ASP A 144 -17.54 -16.83 8.19
CA ASP A 144 -17.43 -18.29 8.25
C ASP A 144 -17.18 -18.94 6.88
N ASP A 145 -16.79 -18.17 5.84
CA ASP A 145 -16.57 -18.74 4.51
C ASP A 145 -15.25 -19.56 4.47
N PRO A 146 -15.30 -20.90 4.27
CA PRO A 146 -14.12 -21.75 4.24
C PRO A 146 -13.13 -21.41 3.10
N ARG A 147 -13.57 -20.64 2.10
CA ARG A 147 -12.73 -20.18 0.98
C ARG A 147 -11.83 -19.01 1.35
N ARG A 148 -12.08 -18.35 2.49
CA ARG A 148 -11.35 -17.15 2.95
C ARG A 148 -9.85 -17.41 3.10
N ASP A 149 -9.47 -18.54 3.69
CA ASP A 149 -8.06 -18.92 3.86
C ASP A 149 -7.35 -19.14 2.52
N ALA A 150 -8.03 -19.78 1.58
CA ALA A 150 -7.50 -19.94 0.22
C ALA A 150 -7.36 -18.59 -0.51
N GLY A 151 -8.26 -17.64 -0.25
CA GLY A 151 -8.18 -16.25 -0.75
C GLY A 151 -6.96 -15.52 -0.23
N TYR A 152 -6.70 -15.60 1.06
CA TYR A 152 -5.46 -15.07 1.66
C TYR A 152 -4.22 -15.77 1.12
N GLY A 153 -4.26 -17.08 0.91
CA GLY A 153 -3.16 -17.83 0.28
C GLY A 153 -2.79 -17.30 -1.10
N LEU A 154 -3.80 -17.03 -1.95
CA LEU A 154 -3.57 -16.40 -3.24
C LEU A 154 -3.03 -14.98 -3.10
N PHE A 155 -3.59 -14.18 -2.19
CA PHE A 155 -3.12 -12.82 -1.92
C PHE A 155 -1.65 -12.79 -1.49
N TYR A 156 -1.23 -13.70 -0.59
CA TYR A 156 0.16 -13.85 -0.20
C TYR A 156 1.09 -14.30 -1.33
N ALA A 157 0.59 -15.08 -2.29
CA ALA A 157 1.38 -15.38 -3.48
C ALA A 157 1.73 -14.11 -4.27
N GLY A 158 0.80 -13.14 -4.36
CA GLY A 158 1.06 -11.81 -4.95
C GLY A 158 2.16 -11.04 -4.24
N ILE A 159 2.17 -11.07 -2.89
CA ILE A 159 3.23 -10.47 -2.07
C ILE A 159 4.61 -11.05 -2.44
N ASN A 160 4.71 -12.37 -2.54
CA ASN A 160 5.96 -13.05 -2.85
C ASN A 160 6.43 -12.78 -4.28
N VAL A 161 5.52 -12.80 -5.26
CA VAL A 161 5.84 -12.48 -6.66
C VAL A 161 6.33 -11.03 -6.77
N GLY A 162 5.60 -10.08 -6.20
CA GLY A 162 6.01 -8.66 -6.18
C GLY A 162 7.37 -8.46 -5.52
N GLY A 163 7.58 -9.08 -4.35
CA GLY A 163 8.83 -8.99 -3.61
C GLY A 163 10.03 -9.57 -4.37
N LEU A 164 9.86 -10.73 -5.00
CA LEU A 164 10.90 -11.36 -5.82
C LEU A 164 11.29 -10.48 -7.02
N LEU A 165 10.29 -10.04 -7.79
CA LEU A 165 10.52 -9.23 -8.98
C LEU A 165 11.13 -7.86 -8.63
N GLY A 166 10.61 -7.20 -7.59
CA GLY A 166 11.09 -5.90 -7.13
C GLY A 166 12.52 -5.99 -6.59
N GLY A 167 12.79 -6.95 -5.71
CA GLY A 167 14.13 -7.17 -5.19
C GLY A 167 15.16 -7.45 -6.29
N ALA A 168 14.85 -8.38 -7.21
CA ALA A 168 15.76 -8.74 -8.29
C ALA A 168 16.02 -7.56 -9.24
N LEU A 169 14.98 -6.87 -9.70
CA LEU A 169 15.14 -5.76 -10.65
C LEU A 169 15.83 -4.56 -10.00
N CYS A 170 15.46 -4.18 -8.78
CA CYS A 170 16.03 -3.01 -8.13
C CYS A 170 17.51 -3.22 -7.76
N ILE A 171 17.89 -4.42 -7.30
CA ILE A 171 19.31 -4.75 -7.06
C ILE A 171 20.10 -4.69 -8.38
N TYR A 172 19.54 -5.26 -9.45
CA TYR A 172 20.17 -5.24 -10.77
C TYR A 172 20.39 -3.80 -11.28
N LEU A 173 19.33 -2.97 -11.25
CA LEU A 173 19.42 -1.58 -11.69
C LEU A 173 20.39 -0.76 -10.82
N GLY A 174 20.33 -0.92 -9.50
CA GLY A 174 21.19 -0.20 -8.57
C GLY A 174 22.66 -0.52 -8.75
N LYS A 175 23.00 -1.81 -8.88
CA LYS A 175 24.39 -2.25 -8.97
C LYS A 175 25.03 -2.05 -10.35
N TYR A 176 24.28 -2.25 -11.42
CA TYR A 176 24.84 -2.25 -12.79
C TYR A 176 24.59 -0.96 -13.57
N TYR A 177 23.67 -0.12 -13.10
CA TYR A 177 23.35 1.15 -13.79
C TYR A 177 23.42 2.34 -12.82
N SER A 178 22.38 2.59 -12.04
CA SER A 178 22.37 3.64 -11.03
C SER A 178 21.30 3.44 -9.96
N TRP A 179 21.54 3.96 -8.77
CA TRP A 179 20.56 3.97 -7.70
C TRP A 179 19.31 4.78 -8.03
N SER A 180 19.47 5.87 -8.78
CA SER A 180 18.33 6.67 -9.29
C SER A 180 17.37 5.83 -10.13
N LEU A 181 17.89 4.96 -11.02
CA LEU A 181 17.06 4.07 -11.84
C LEU A 181 16.30 3.03 -11.00
N CYS A 182 16.91 2.53 -9.92
CA CYS A 182 16.25 1.63 -9.00
C CYS A 182 15.01 2.30 -8.37
N PHE A 183 15.18 3.48 -7.77
CA PHE A 183 14.07 4.21 -7.14
C PHE A 183 13.04 4.70 -8.16
N LEU A 184 13.48 5.08 -9.37
CA LEU A 184 12.58 5.44 -10.46
C LEU A 184 11.71 4.25 -10.88
N ALA A 185 12.29 3.07 -11.05
CA ALA A 185 11.56 1.85 -11.38
C ALA A 185 10.53 1.51 -10.30
N ALA A 186 10.92 1.57 -9.02
CA ALA A 186 10.02 1.37 -7.89
C ALA A 186 8.85 2.39 -7.90
N GLY A 187 9.14 3.66 -8.16
CA GLY A 187 8.13 4.72 -8.28
C GLY A 187 7.16 4.51 -9.44
N ILE A 188 7.67 4.15 -10.64
CA ILE A 188 6.84 3.86 -11.82
C ILE A 188 5.92 2.68 -11.56
N VAL A 189 6.43 1.60 -11.00
CA VAL A 189 5.63 0.42 -10.68
C VAL A 189 4.57 0.75 -9.64
N MET A 190 4.87 1.60 -8.65
CA MET A 190 3.88 2.06 -7.69
C MET A 190 2.79 2.92 -8.34
N ILE A 191 3.12 3.76 -9.34
CA ILE A 191 2.12 4.47 -10.14
C ILE A 191 1.17 3.48 -10.82
N ILE A 192 1.69 2.41 -11.41
CA ILE A 192 0.86 1.35 -12.02
C ILE A 192 -0.09 0.75 -10.97
N GLY A 193 0.40 0.48 -9.76
CA GLY A 193 -0.41 -0.01 -8.65
C GLY A 193 -1.54 0.95 -8.26
N VAL A 194 -1.23 2.24 -8.10
CA VAL A 194 -2.21 3.29 -7.76
C VAL A 194 -3.25 3.46 -8.86
N VAL A 195 -2.82 3.48 -10.13
CA VAL A 195 -3.73 3.56 -11.29
C VAL A 195 -4.63 2.33 -11.37
N THR A 196 -4.07 1.13 -11.20
CA THR A 196 -4.84 -0.12 -11.17
C THR A 196 -5.90 -0.06 -10.09
N PHE A 197 -5.55 0.36 -8.89
CA PHE A 197 -6.53 0.52 -7.80
C PHE A 197 -7.61 1.56 -8.14
N GLN A 198 -7.22 2.71 -8.66
CA GLN A 198 -8.17 3.78 -9.02
C GLN A 198 -9.20 3.32 -10.06
N LEU A 199 -8.78 2.52 -11.04
CA LEU A 199 -9.66 1.98 -12.07
C LEU A 199 -10.57 0.86 -11.55
N THR A 200 -10.08 0.06 -10.59
CA THR A 200 -10.77 -1.14 -10.11
C THR A 200 -11.58 -0.92 -8.83
N LYS A 201 -11.33 0.14 -8.06
CA LYS A 201 -12.00 0.41 -6.77
C LYS A 201 -13.53 0.46 -6.84
N LYS A 202 -14.11 0.81 -8.00
CA LYS A 202 -15.56 0.82 -8.21
C LYS A 202 -16.18 -0.58 -8.08
N HIS A 203 -15.43 -1.64 -8.43
CA HIS A 203 -15.88 -3.03 -8.32
C HIS A 203 -15.85 -3.58 -6.89
N LEU A 204 -15.27 -2.84 -5.95
CA LEU A 204 -15.27 -3.19 -4.53
C LEU A 204 -16.56 -2.75 -3.80
N GLY A 205 -17.49 -2.10 -4.51
CA GLY A 205 -18.75 -1.64 -3.91
C GLY A 205 -18.52 -0.84 -2.62
N PRO A 206 -19.19 -1.16 -1.50
CA PRO A 206 -19.02 -0.49 -0.22
C PRO A 206 -17.78 -0.93 0.56
N ILE A 207 -17.13 -2.06 0.20
CA ILE A 207 -15.94 -2.57 0.90
C ILE A 207 -14.87 -1.48 0.97
N GLY A 208 -14.37 -1.22 2.17
CA GLY A 208 -13.31 -0.23 2.43
C GLY A 208 -13.76 1.23 2.36
N ASN A 209 -15.06 1.52 2.36
CA ASN A 209 -15.55 2.89 2.49
C ASN A 209 -15.29 3.44 3.90
N SER A 210 -15.31 4.77 4.05
CA SER A 210 -15.15 5.41 5.36
C SER A 210 -16.30 5.02 6.30
N PRO A 211 -16.02 4.67 7.55
CA PRO A 211 -17.06 4.42 8.55
C PRO A 211 -17.88 5.67 8.89
N LEU A 212 -17.40 6.83 8.46
CA LEU A 212 -18.09 8.11 8.63
C LEU A 212 -18.85 8.55 7.38
N ALA A 213 -18.96 7.70 6.36
CA ALA A 213 -19.61 8.07 5.08
C ALA A 213 -21.09 8.44 5.25
N ASP A 214 -21.79 7.75 6.14
CA ASP A 214 -23.23 7.89 6.38
C ASP A 214 -23.58 8.87 7.51
N ILE A 215 -22.58 9.57 8.07
CA ILE A 215 -22.78 10.50 9.18
C ILE A 215 -22.92 11.93 8.64
N GLU A 216 -23.88 12.69 9.21
CA GLU A 216 -24.04 14.11 8.90
C GLU A 216 -22.72 14.88 9.01
N PRO A 217 -22.44 15.80 8.07
CA PRO A 217 -21.14 16.49 7.99
C PRO A 217 -20.66 17.13 9.31
N ARG A 218 -21.57 17.73 10.07
CA ARG A 218 -21.25 18.38 11.36
C ARG A 218 -20.83 17.37 12.44
N LYS A 219 -21.51 16.23 12.54
CA LYS A 219 -21.19 15.16 13.49
C LYS A 219 -19.92 14.43 13.07
N ARG A 220 -19.68 14.33 11.77
CA ARG A 220 -18.46 13.79 11.19
C ARG A 220 -17.24 14.59 11.62
N THR A 221 -17.24 15.91 11.47
CA THR A 221 -16.13 16.78 11.87
C THR A 221 -15.80 16.64 13.37
N ILE A 222 -16.82 16.55 14.23
CA ILE A 222 -16.62 16.35 15.68
C ILE A 222 -15.97 14.98 15.95
N LYS A 223 -16.41 13.91 15.29
CA LYS A 223 -15.81 12.57 15.44
C LYS A 223 -14.37 12.53 14.92
N GLU A 224 -14.10 13.18 13.78
CA GLU A 224 -12.75 13.30 13.25
C GLU A 224 -11.83 14.00 14.26
N ILE A 225 -12.24 15.13 14.82
CA ILE A 225 -11.47 15.85 15.85
C ILE A 225 -11.24 14.98 17.09
N MET A 226 -12.26 14.26 17.58
CA MET A 226 -12.12 13.38 18.75
C MET A 226 -11.10 12.25 18.50
N VAL A 227 -11.04 11.72 17.29
CA VAL A 227 -10.04 10.69 16.93
C VAL A 227 -8.65 11.31 16.84
N TYR A 228 -8.52 12.51 16.25
CA TYR A 228 -7.23 13.22 16.21
C TYR A 228 -6.69 13.54 17.62
N VAL A 229 -7.55 14.03 18.51
CA VAL A 229 -7.16 14.38 19.90
C VAL A 229 -6.92 13.11 20.74
N GLY A 230 -7.69 12.06 20.55
CA GLY A 230 -7.54 10.82 21.32
C GLY A 230 -6.46 9.87 20.80
N SER A 231 -5.78 10.23 19.71
CA SER A 231 -4.69 9.44 19.12
C SER A 231 -3.29 10.01 19.42
N ILE A 232 -3.24 11.13 20.12
CA ILE A 232 -2.04 11.79 20.66
C ILE A 232 -1.86 11.36 22.12
#